data_2d79a489f423a62477abffffcd330c57
#
_entry.id   2d79a489f423a62477abffffcd330c57
#
_cell.length_a   1.000
_cell.length_b   1.000
_cell.length_c   1.000
_cell.angle_alpha   90.00
_cell.angle_beta   90.00
_cell.angle_gamma   90.00
#
_symmetry.space_group_name_H-M   'P 1'
#
loop_
_entity.id
_entity.type
_entity.pdbx_description
1 polymer ?
#
loop_
_entity_poly.entity_id
_entity_poly.type
_entity_poly.pdbx_seq_one_letter_code
_entity_poly.pdbx_strand_id
1 'polypeptide(L)'
;MIGATTLKEYRKYIEKDAALERRFQPVYIGEPSVAETTEILKGIRSYYETFHGVTVSDEMCRRAAEMSERYITDRFLPDKAIDLIDEACSRLNLDSPQLSEIPELQNELERLQAQLDELTQSSARAEEEETYAKIATCRSRILQVEAQLHELLTKPAPQVDEQLLAEVIEIWTGIPASKVAAQESARLRDMESRLKSHVIGQDEAVDAVCASIRRNRAGISPKRKPASFLFVGPTGVGKTELVKQLALDLFDSPDALVRLDMSEYMEKHTVSRLIGSPPGIRRLR
;
A
#
# COMPACT_ATOMS: atom_id res chain seq x y z
N MET A 1 -1.48 -36.13 4.19
CA MET A 1 -0.86 -35.26 3.19
C MET A 1 -1.68 -33.98 3.17
N ILE A 2 -1.05 -32.81 3.26
CA ILE A 2 -1.67 -31.48 3.20
C ILE A 2 -1.08 -30.77 2.00
N GLY A 3 -1.92 -30.14 1.17
CA GLY A 3 -1.50 -29.33 0.03
C GLY A 3 -2.21 -27.98 0.08
N ALA A 4 -1.53 -26.93 -0.37
CA ALA A 4 -2.09 -25.59 -0.54
C ALA A 4 -1.99 -25.21 -2.03
N THR A 5 -3.05 -24.61 -2.56
CA THR A 5 -3.13 -24.17 -3.94
C THR A 5 -4.13 -23.04 -4.09
N THR A 6 -4.09 -22.32 -5.20
CA THR A 6 -5.07 -21.28 -5.50
C THR A 6 -6.38 -21.88 -6.06
N LEU A 7 -7.50 -21.17 -5.90
CA LEU A 7 -8.79 -21.59 -6.48
C LEU A 7 -8.72 -21.83 -8.00
N LYS A 8 -7.91 -21.05 -8.72
CA LYS A 8 -7.72 -21.18 -10.17
C LYS A 8 -7.00 -22.48 -10.52
N GLU A 9 -5.96 -22.80 -9.78
CA GLU A 9 -5.16 -24.03 -9.97
C GLU A 9 -5.94 -25.26 -9.52
N TYR A 10 -6.64 -25.18 -8.37
CA TYR A 10 -7.51 -26.26 -7.90
C TYR A 10 -8.53 -26.66 -8.99
N ARG A 11 -9.27 -25.68 -9.54
CA ARG A 11 -10.25 -25.95 -10.63
C ARG A 11 -9.61 -26.45 -11.91
N LYS A 12 -8.38 -26.05 -12.20
CA LYS A 12 -7.69 -26.41 -13.43
C LYS A 12 -7.09 -27.81 -13.38
N TYR A 13 -6.52 -28.20 -12.23
CA TYR A 13 -5.70 -29.38 -12.11
C TYR A 13 -6.23 -30.47 -11.18
N ILE A 14 -6.93 -30.10 -10.10
CA ILE A 14 -7.39 -31.06 -9.08
C ILE A 14 -8.85 -31.46 -9.32
N GLU A 15 -9.77 -30.51 -9.47
CA GLU A 15 -11.19 -30.75 -9.67
C GLU A 15 -11.49 -31.59 -10.94
N LYS A 16 -10.62 -31.54 -11.93
CA LYS A 16 -10.75 -32.32 -13.18
C LYS A 16 -10.15 -33.71 -13.09
N ASP A 17 -9.38 -34.02 -12.08
CA ASP A 17 -8.79 -35.34 -11.87
C ASP A 17 -9.54 -36.09 -10.78
N ALA A 18 -10.42 -37.00 -11.20
CA ALA A 18 -11.26 -37.79 -10.30
C ALA A 18 -10.45 -38.67 -9.32
N ALA A 19 -9.18 -38.94 -9.58
CA ALA A 19 -8.30 -39.69 -8.67
C ALA A 19 -7.78 -38.80 -7.55
N LEU A 20 -7.51 -37.53 -7.83
CA LEU A 20 -7.08 -36.54 -6.84
C LEU A 20 -8.27 -36.03 -6.04
N GLU A 21 -9.39 -35.71 -6.67
CA GLU A 21 -10.61 -35.22 -6.01
C GLU A 21 -11.08 -36.15 -4.88
N ARG A 22 -11.03 -37.46 -5.10
CA ARG A 22 -11.44 -38.46 -4.09
C ARG A 22 -10.49 -38.60 -2.93
N ARG A 23 -9.23 -38.12 -3.06
CA ARG A 23 -8.18 -38.25 -2.04
C ARG A 23 -7.99 -37.02 -1.18
N PHE A 24 -8.49 -35.89 -1.63
CA PHE A 24 -8.37 -34.60 -0.93
C PHE A 24 -9.75 -34.02 -0.63
N GLN A 25 -9.98 -33.69 0.61
CA GLN A 25 -11.14 -32.89 0.99
C GLN A 25 -10.81 -31.41 0.81
N PRO A 26 -11.51 -30.67 -0.08
CA PRO A 26 -11.26 -29.25 -0.26
C PRO A 26 -11.70 -28.46 0.97
N VAL A 27 -10.81 -27.61 1.48
CA VAL A 27 -11.08 -26.63 2.50
C VAL A 27 -10.88 -25.25 1.88
N TYR A 28 -11.98 -24.54 1.72
CA TYR A 28 -11.96 -23.20 1.12
C TYR A 28 -11.65 -22.15 2.19
N ILE A 29 -10.56 -21.42 1.98
CA ILE A 29 -10.16 -20.30 2.82
C ILE A 29 -10.46 -19.03 2.04
N GLY A 30 -11.38 -18.21 2.58
CA GLY A 30 -11.77 -16.95 1.97
C GLY A 30 -10.83 -15.81 2.33
N GLU A 31 -10.95 -14.71 1.62
CA GLU A 31 -10.28 -13.45 1.93
C GLU A 31 -10.81 -12.91 3.26
N PRO A 32 -9.92 -12.50 4.20
CA PRO A 32 -10.34 -11.93 5.46
C PRO A 32 -10.99 -10.55 5.25
N SER A 33 -11.87 -10.17 6.17
CA SER A 33 -12.44 -8.84 6.24
C SER A 33 -11.40 -7.79 6.67
N VAL A 34 -11.72 -6.50 6.48
CA VAL A 34 -10.88 -5.40 6.97
C VAL A 34 -10.63 -5.49 8.49
N ALA A 35 -11.65 -5.88 9.26
CA ALA A 35 -11.51 -6.03 10.71
C ALA A 35 -10.54 -7.17 11.08
N GLU A 36 -10.70 -8.35 10.46
CA GLU A 36 -9.79 -9.48 10.66
C GLU A 36 -8.37 -9.14 10.18
N THR A 37 -8.22 -8.47 9.05
CA THR A 37 -6.93 -7.98 8.55
C THR A 37 -6.27 -7.01 9.54
N THR A 38 -7.05 -6.11 10.15
CA THR A 38 -6.52 -5.20 11.18
C THR A 38 -5.93 -5.98 12.36
N GLU A 39 -6.61 -7.03 12.83
CA GLU A 39 -6.08 -7.85 13.92
C GLU A 39 -4.84 -8.67 13.50
N ILE A 40 -4.80 -9.14 12.25
CA ILE A 40 -3.60 -9.77 11.69
C ILE A 40 -2.43 -8.79 11.70
N LEU A 41 -2.62 -7.55 11.19
CA LEU A 41 -1.58 -6.53 11.16
C LEU A 41 -1.07 -6.18 12.56
N LYS A 42 -1.95 -6.04 13.55
CA LYS A 42 -1.53 -5.82 14.94
C LYS A 42 -0.67 -6.97 15.48
N GLY A 43 -0.99 -8.19 15.08
CA GLY A 43 -0.22 -9.39 15.50
C GLY A 43 1.19 -9.46 14.91
N ILE A 44 1.36 -8.97 13.69
CA ILE A 44 2.64 -9.08 12.96
C ILE A 44 3.48 -7.79 12.98
N ARG A 45 2.89 -6.64 13.36
CA ARG A 45 3.56 -5.32 13.29
C ARG A 45 4.92 -5.27 13.98
N SER A 46 5.05 -5.99 15.11
CA SER A 46 6.30 -6.00 15.90
C SER A 46 7.51 -6.50 15.10
N TYR A 47 7.30 -7.37 14.10
CA TYR A 47 8.37 -7.81 13.21
C TYR A 47 8.85 -6.67 12.32
N TYR A 48 7.93 -5.89 11.74
CA TYR A 48 8.24 -4.75 10.88
C TYR A 48 8.82 -3.59 11.69
N GLU A 49 8.27 -3.32 12.88
CA GLU A 49 8.79 -2.31 13.80
C GLU A 49 10.25 -2.60 14.18
N THR A 50 10.56 -3.85 14.52
CA THR A 50 11.93 -4.26 14.89
C THR A 50 12.86 -4.23 13.68
N PHE A 51 12.40 -4.69 12.51
CA PHE A 51 13.22 -4.77 11.31
C PHE A 51 13.57 -3.40 10.74
N HIS A 52 12.59 -2.49 10.69
CA HIS A 52 12.79 -1.15 10.12
C HIS A 52 13.15 -0.08 11.16
N GLY A 53 13.10 -0.38 12.46
CA GLY A 53 13.40 0.58 13.53
C GLY A 53 12.36 1.70 13.68
N VAL A 54 11.11 1.45 13.31
CA VAL A 54 10.00 2.40 13.30
C VAL A 54 8.88 1.93 14.22
N THR A 55 7.86 2.76 14.44
CA THR A 55 6.66 2.37 15.21
C THR A 55 5.41 2.48 14.36
N VAL A 56 4.47 1.53 14.53
CA VAL A 56 3.17 1.49 13.84
C VAL A 56 2.06 1.44 14.87
N SER A 57 1.20 2.45 14.94
CA SER A 57 0.08 2.46 15.87
C SER A 57 -1.05 1.51 15.44
N ASP A 58 -1.91 1.12 16.39
CA ASP A 58 -3.13 0.33 16.09
C ASP A 58 -4.02 1.03 15.07
N GLU A 59 -4.09 2.36 15.14
CA GLU A 59 -4.82 3.19 14.20
C GLU A 59 -4.25 3.07 12.78
N MET A 60 -2.92 3.06 12.64
CA MET A 60 -2.28 2.90 11.32
C MET A 60 -2.48 1.49 10.76
N CYS A 61 -2.50 0.44 11.59
CA CYS A 61 -2.89 -0.90 11.16
C CYS A 61 -4.31 -0.91 10.58
N ARG A 62 -5.25 -0.26 11.26
CA ARG A 62 -6.63 -0.13 10.79
C ARG A 62 -6.70 0.65 9.48
N ARG A 63 -6.02 1.80 9.41
CA ARG A 63 -5.96 2.64 8.21
C ARG A 63 -5.34 1.91 7.02
N ALA A 64 -4.25 1.18 7.24
CA ALA A 64 -3.62 0.39 6.18
C ALA A 64 -4.57 -0.67 5.60
N ALA A 65 -5.33 -1.38 6.46
CA ALA A 65 -6.33 -2.33 6.01
C ALA A 65 -7.47 -1.67 5.23
N GLU A 66 -8.01 -0.53 5.70
CA GLU A 66 -9.06 0.23 5.02
C GLU A 66 -8.60 0.79 3.67
N MET A 67 -7.41 1.40 3.64
CA MET A 67 -6.87 2.05 2.45
C MET A 67 -6.46 1.02 1.40
N SER A 68 -5.81 -0.08 1.80
CA SER A 68 -5.45 -1.16 0.87
C SER A 68 -6.68 -1.82 0.24
N GLU A 69 -7.74 -2.09 1.03
CA GLU A 69 -9.00 -2.63 0.51
C GLU A 69 -9.64 -1.71 -0.53
N ARG A 70 -9.48 -0.42 -0.34
CA ARG A 70 -10.15 0.58 -1.16
C ARG A 70 -9.41 0.94 -2.44
N TYR A 71 -8.10 1.10 -2.37
CA TYR A 71 -7.30 1.64 -3.46
C TYR A 71 -6.50 0.59 -4.21
N ILE A 72 -6.18 -0.55 -3.58
CA ILE A 72 -5.42 -1.64 -4.21
C ILE A 72 -6.38 -2.75 -4.60
N THR A 73 -6.69 -2.85 -5.91
CA THR A 73 -7.71 -3.76 -6.44
C THR A 73 -7.16 -5.01 -7.11
N ASP A 74 -5.87 -5.07 -7.36
CA ASP A 74 -5.17 -6.17 -8.06
C ASP A 74 -4.71 -7.30 -7.15
N ARG A 75 -4.78 -7.10 -5.82
CA ARG A 75 -4.34 -8.04 -4.78
C ARG A 75 -5.43 -8.24 -3.73
N PHE A 76 -5.28 -9.29 -2.92
CA PHE A 76 -6.23 -9.67 -1.86
C PHE A 76 -5.72 -9.31 -0.47
N LEU A 77 -6.63 -9.13 0.48
CA LEU A 77 -6.30 -9.08 1.89
C LEU A 77 -5.90 -10.48 2.39
N PRO A 78 -4.96 -10.61 3.35
CA PRO A 78 -4.26 -9.52 4.05
C PRO A 78 -3.02 -9.00 3.33
N ASP A 79 -2.51 -9.69 2.29
CA ASP A 79 -1.21 -9.44 1.66
C ASP A 79 -1.02 -7.97 1.24
N LYS A 80 -2.00 -7.38 0.54
CA LYS A 80 -1.92 -5.98 0.12
C LYS A 80 -1.79 -4.97 1.27
N ALA A 81 -2.33 -5.29 2.44
CA ALA A 81 -2.23 -4.43 3.61
C ALA A 81 -0.90 -4.63 4.36
N ILE A 82 -0.38 -5.85 4.33
CA ILE A 82 0.94 -6.20 4.86
C ILE A 82 2.02 -5.49 4.02
N ASP A 83 1.96 -5.63 2.69
CA ASP A 83 2.89 -4.98 1.77
C ASP A 83 2.87 -3.45 1.94
N LEU A 84 1.68 -2.86 2.15
CA LEU A 84 1.54 -1.42 2.37
C LEU A 84 2.25 -0.95 3.65
N ILE A 85 2.15 -1.70 4.74
CA ILE A 85 2.85 -1.38 5.99
C ILE A 85 4.36 -1.58 5.82
N ASP A 86 4.78 -2.67 5.21
CA ASP A 86 6.20 -2.96 4.98
C ASP A 86 6.87 -1.86 4.16
N GLU A 87 6.27 -1.47 3.04
CA GLU A 87 6.77 -0.39 2.18
C GLU A 87 6.79 0.97 2.91
N ALA A 88 5.73 1.28 3.68
CA ALA A 88 5.70 2.51 4.48
C ALA A 88 6.80 2.53 5.56
N CYS A 89 7.00 1.41 6.26
CA CYS A 89 8.08 1.27 7.24
C CYS A 89 9.46 1.41 6.59
N SER A 90 9.67 0.79 5.43
CA SER A 90 10.90 0.86 4.66
C SER A 90 11.23 2.29 4.23
N ARG A 91 10.25 3.03 3.72
CA ARG A 91 10.42 4.43 3.33
C ARG A 91 10.76 5.32 4.51
N LEU A 92 10.01 5.17 5.60
CA LEU A 92 10.27 5.94 6.82
C LEU A 92 11.67 5.68 7.37
N ASN A 93 12.17 4.45 7.26
CA ASN A 93 13.54 4.10 7.62
C ASN A 93 14.55 4.84 6.73
N LEU A 94 14.34 4.84 5.40
CA LEU A 94 15.24 5.50 4.44
C LEU A 94 15.21 7.02 4.55
N ASP A 95 14.05 7.60 4.79
CA ASP A 95 13.85 9.05 4.87
C ASP A 95 14.22 9.62 6.24
N SER A 96 14.45 8.76 7.25
CA SER A 96 14.79 9.17 8.62
C SER A 96 16.30 9.30 8.79
N PRO A 97 16.86 10.53 8.94
CA PRO A 97 18.28 10.73 9.20
C PRO A 97 18.76 9.97 10.45
N GLN A 98 17.91 9.90 11.48
CA GLN A 98 18.20 9.18 12.71
C GLN A 98 18.52 7.70 12.46
N LEU A 99 17.75 7.03 11.60
CA LEU A 99 17.91 5.61 11.33
C LEU A 99 19.04 5.32 10.36
N SER A 100 19.32 6.22 9.42
CA SER A 100 20.44 6.09 8.48
C SER A 100 21.81 6.30 9.13
N GLU A 101 21.89 7.16 10.15
CA GLU A 101 23.15 7.45 10.88
C GLU A 101 23.56 6.32 11.83
N ILE A 102 22.61 5.56 12.38
CA ILE A 102 22.91 4.48 13.33
C ILE A 102 23.85 3.41 12.76
N PRO A 103 23.61 2.82 11.57
CA PRO A 103 24.53 1.84 10.99
C PRO A 103 25.91 2.42 10.67
N GLU A 104 25.99 3.68 10.27
CA GLU A 104 27.26 4.35 9.98
C GLU A 104 28.11 4.50 11.25
N LEU A 105 27.49 4.97 12.34
CA LEU A 105 28.16 5.10 13.63
C LEU A 105 28.56 3.75 14.23
N GLN A 106 27.72 2.71 14.05
CA GLN A 106 28.07 1.35 14.48
C GLN A 106 29.29 0.82 13.72
N ASN A 107 29.34 0.99 12.40
CA ASN A 107 30.48 0.61 11.58
C ASN A 107 31.73 1.42 11.93
N GLU A 108 31.60 2.72 12.25
CA GLU A 108 32.73 3.55 12.72
C GLU A 108 33.24 3.05 14.07
N LEU A 109 32.32 2.71 14.99
CA LEU A 109 32.69 2.18 16.31
C LEU A 109 33.44 0.86 16.19
N GLU A 110 32.99 -0.08 15.38
CA GLU A 110 33.67 -1.36 15.14
C GLU A 110 35.10 -1.15 14.56
N ARG A 111 35.23 -0.23 13.60
CA ARG A 111 36.53 0.11 13.02
C ARG A 111 37.49 0.72 14.05
N LEU A 112 37.00 1.64 14.89
CA LEU A 112 37.81 2.27 15.94
C LEU A 112 38.17 1.27 17.01
N GLN A 113 37.32 0.35 17.38
CA GLN A 113 37.65 -0.73 18.33
C GLN A 113 38.73 -1.66 17.78
N ALA A 114 38.62 -2.08 16.51
CA ALA A 114 39.63 -2.90 15.86
C ALA A 114 41.00 -2.16 15.79
N GLN A 115 40.97 -0.87 15.46
CA GLN A 115 42.22 -0.04 15.48
C GLN A 115 42.83 0.09 16.88
N LEU A 116 42.00 0.25 17.91
CA LEU A 116 42.43 0.31 19.28
C LEU A 116 43.12 -0.98 19.73
N ASP A 117 42.54 -2.14 19.36
CA ASP A 117 43.12 -3.44 19.65
C ASP A 117 44.46 -3.64 18.96
N GLU A 118 44.59 -3.26 17.69
CA GLU A 118 45.84 -3.31 16.93
C GLU A 118 46.94 -2.43 17.56
N LEU A 119 46.59 -1.17 17.89
CA LEU A 119 47.49 -0.24 18.56
C LEU A 119 47.91 -0.75 19.95
N THR A 120 47.01 -1.35 20.68
CA THR A 120 47.32 -1.89 22.02
C THR A 120 48.24 -3.11 21.93
N GLN A 121 48.07 -3.97 20.92
CA GLN A 121 48.98 -5.09 20.67
C GLN A 121 50.36 -4.63 20.19
N SER A 122 50.43 -3.55 19.39
CA SER A 122 51.70 -2.99 18.93
C SER A 122 52.45 -2.25 20.04
N SER A 123 51.74 -1.52 20.92
CA SER A 123 52.32 -0.81 22.06
C SER A 123 52.95 -1.76 23.10
N ALA A 124 52.48 -2.99 23.20
CA ALA A 124 53.10 -4.01 24.04
C ALA A 124 54.49 -4.45 23.54
N ARG A 125 54.85 -4.07 22.30
CA ARG A 125 56.15 -4.43 21.67
C ARG A 125 57.12 -3.27 21.51
N ALA A 126 56.64 -2.02 21.59
CA ALA A 126 57.47 -0.81 21.46
C ALA A 126 56.90 0.28 22.38
N GLU A 127 57.72 0.73 23.36
CA GLU A 127 57.39 1.88 24.22
C GLU A 127 57.64 3.21 23.44
N GLU A 128 56.74 3.54 22.52
CA GLU A 128 56.80 4.81 21.79
C GLU A 128 55.69 5.74 22.31
N GLU A 129 56.07 6.93 22.75
CA GLU A 129 55.20 7.99 23.28
C GLU A 129 54.11 8.38 22.25
N GLU A 130 54.45 8.29 20.96
CA GLU A 130 53.54 8.53 19.83
C GLU A 130 52.38 7.49 19.76
N THR A 131 52.63 6.26 20.16
CA THR A 131 51.62 5.19 20.18
C THR A 131 50.58 5.42 21.28
N TYR A 132 51.01 5.89 22.45
CA TYR A 132 50.10 6.25 23.54
C TYR A 132 49.20 7.43 23.18
N ALA A 133 49.74 8.44 22.46
CA ALA A 133 48.94 9.57 21.97
C ALA A 133 47.86 9.11 20.98
N LYS A 134 48.19 8.19 20.07
CA LYS A 134 47.22 7.60 19.11
C LYS A 134 46.14 6.79 19.82
N ILE A 135 46.51 6.00 20.84
CA ILE A 135 45.54 5.25 21.67
C ILE A 135 44.57 6.21 22.40
N ALA A 136 45.11 7.30 22.99
CA ALA A 136 44.26 8.28 23.68
C ALA A 136 43.30 8.98 22.73
N THR A 137 43.75 9.32 21.52
CA THR A 137 42.88 9.92 20.49
C THR A 137 41.78 8.95 20.04
N CYS A 138 42.15 7.69 19.80
CA CYS A 138 41.19 6.65 19.39
C CYS A 138 40.13 6.42 20.47
N ARG A 139 40.53 6.32 21.76
CA ARG A 139 39.59 6.20 22.88
C ARG A 139 38.66 7.39 23.01
N SER A 140 39.17 8.61 22.83
CA SER A 140 38.35 9.81 22.86
C SER A 140 37.30 9.80 21.75
N ARG A 141 37.67 9.34 20.54
CA ARG A 141 36.73 9.23 19.42
C ARG A 141 35.68 8.15 19.66
N ILE A 142 36.06 7.00 20.22
CA ILE A 142 35.13 5.94 20.62
C ILE A 142 34.07 6.50 21.58
N LEU A 143 34.46 7.19 22.63
CA LEU A 143 33.53 7.79 23.59
C LEU A 143 32.58 8.80 22.94
N GLN A 144 33.06 9.58 21.96
CA GLN A 144 32.22 10.51 21.22
C GLN A 144 31.18 9.77 20.36
N VAL A 145 31.61 8.75 19.62
CA VAL A 145 30.70 7.93 18.78
C VAL A 145 29.69 7.18 19.63
N GLU A 146 30.12 6.61 20.77
CA GLU A 146 29.19 5.94 21.71
C GLU A 146 28.16 6.92 22.28
N ALA A 147 28.57 8.14 22.62
CA ALA A 147 27.64 9.17 23.11
C ALA A 147 26.64 9.59 22.03
N GLN A 148 27.08 9.76 20.80
CA GLN A 148 26.20 10.06 19.66
C GLN A 148 25.24 8.91 19.39
N LEU A 149 25.71 7.69 19.38
CA LEU A 149 24.87 6.50 19.19
C LEU A 149 23.82 6.37 20.31
N HIS A 150 24.23 6.60 21.55
CA HIS A 150 23.32 6.58 22.70
C HIS A 150 22.24 7.67 22.59
N GLU A 151 22.60 8.87 22.16
CA GLU A 151 21.64 9.96 21.92
C GLU A 151 20.61 9.59 20.84
N LEU A 152 21.06 9.01 19.72
CA LEU A 152 20.18 8.58 18.64
C LEU A 152 19.26 7.44 19.06
N LEU A 153 19.76 6.46 19.81
CA LEU A 153 19.00 5.31 20.30
C LEU A 153 17.98 5.69 21.40
N THR A 154 18.20 6.80 22.11
CA THR A 154 17.26 7.30 23.13
C THR A 154 16.13 8.15 22.54
N LYS A 155 16.26 8.63 21.31
CA LYS A 155 15.19 9.34 20.62
C LYS A 155 14.04 8.36 20.32
N PRO A 156 12.78 8.82 20.41
CA PRO A 156 11.66 7.98 20.03
C PRO A 156 11.76 7.54 18.58
N ALA A 157 11.49 6.28 18.31
CA ALA A 157 11.47 5.76 16.94
C ALA A 157 10.46 6.53 16.08
N PRO A 158 10.78 6.81 14.81
CA PRO A 158 9.85 7.45 13.89
C PRO A 158 8.54 6.65 13.79
N GLN A 159 7.43 7.37 13.67
CA GLN A 159 6.11 6.75 13.62
C GLN A 159 5.52 6.85 12.21
N VAL A 160 5.00 5.73 11.71
CA VAL A 160 4.24 5.69 10.45
C VAL A 160 2.96 6.51 10.62
N ASP A 161 2.69 7.40 9.69
CA ASP A 161 1.51 8.25 9.64
C ASP A 161 0.61 7.93 8.43
N GLU A 162 -0.59 8.52 8.40
CA GLU A 162 -1.56 8.30 7.32
C GLU A 162 -1.07 8.89 5.99
N GLN A 163 -0.30 9.97 6.03
CA GLN A 163 0.22 10.61 4.83
C GLN A 163 1.22 9.69 4.12
N LEU A 164 2.10 9.04 4.86
CA LEU A 164 3.06 8.10 4.30
C LEU A 164 2.37 6.89 3.64
N LEU A 165 1.32 6.35 4.28
CA LEU A 165 0.50 5.29 3.67
C LEU A 165 -0.13 5.76 2.36
N ALA A 166 -0.61 7.01 2.32
CA ALA A 166 -1.20 7.60 1.12
C ALA A 166 -0.18 7.80 0.00
N GLU A 167 1.04 8.21 0.31
CA GLU A 167 2.13 8.38 -0.65
C GLU A 167 2.55 7.04 -1.27
N VAL A 168 2.61 5.97 -0.49
CA VAL A 168 2.87 4.62 -1.01
C VAL A 168 1.76 4.20 -1.98
N ILE A 169 0.51 4.43 -1.62
CA ILE A 169 -0.64 4.13 -2.50
C ILE A 169 -0.58 4.96 -3.78
N GLU A 170 -0.21 6.24 -3.72
CA GLU A 170 -0.03 7.08 -4.90
C GLU A 170 0.98 6.48 -5.88
N ILE A 171 2.10 5.99 -5.39
CA ILE A 171 3.12 5.37 -6.24
C ILE A 171 2.60 4.10 -6.91
N TRP A 172 1.85 3.27 -6.17
CA TRP A 172 1.35 2.01 -6.71
C TRP A 172 0.16 2.16 -7.65
N THR A 173 -0.71 3.13 -7.37
CA THR A 173 -1.99 3.28 -8.07
C THR A 173 -2.09 4.51 -8.96
N GLY A 174 -1.19 5.49 -8.78
CA GLY A 174 -1.27 6.80 -9.44
C GLY A 174 -2.36 7.72 -8.87
N ILE A 175 -3.01 7.35 -7.77
CA ILE A 175 -4.04 8.18 -7.13
C ILE A 175 -3.36 9.16 -6.16
N PRO A 176 -3.53 10.50 -6.33
CA PRO A 176 -2.83 11.49 -5.51
C PRO A 176 -3.02 11.30 -4.00
N ALA A 177 -1.94 11.38 -3.23
CA ALA A 177 -1.92 11.18 -1.78
C ALA A 177 -2.87 12.14 -1.05
N SER A 178 -3.00 13.38 -1.54
CA SER A 178 -3.95 14.36 -1.01
C SER A 178 -5.41 13.90 -1.03
N LYS A 179 -5.76 12.99 -1.94
CA LYS A 179 -7.10 12.39 -2.03
C LYS A 179 -7.25 11.16 -1.17
N VAL A 180 -6.18 10.43 -0.99
CA VAL A 180 -6.16 9.23 -0.14
C VAL A 180 -6.24 9.63 1.33
N ALA A 181 -5.47 10.64 1.76
CA ALA A 181 -5.41 11.13 3.14
C ALA A 181 -6.53 12.13 3.52
N ALA A 182 -7.10 12.86 2.54
CA ALA A 182 -8.12 13.87 2.83
C ALA A 182 -9.36 13.26 3.48
N GLN A 183 -9.89 13.96 4.49
CA GLN A 183 -11.16 13.58 5.12
C GLN A 183 -12.29 13.53 4.08
N GLU A 184 -12.54 12.33 3.59
CA GLU A 184 -13.48 12.03 2.51
C GLU A 184 -14.88 12.58 2.78
N SER A 185 -15.26 12.65 4.06
CA SER A 185 -16.56 13.19 4.48
C SER A 185 -16.78 14.66 4.07
N ALA A 186 -15.75 15.51 4.12
CA ALA A 186 -15.85 16.90 3.69
C ALA A 186 -15.97 16.97 2.14
N ARG A 187 -15.16 16.24 1.42
CA ARG A 187 -15.19 16.20 -0.06
C ARG A 187 -16.52 15.68 -0.60
N LEU A 188 -17.09 14.66 0.03
CA LEU A 188 -18.38 14.10 -0.35
C LEU A 188 -19.56 15.03 -0.06
N ARG A 189 -19.43 15.96 0.92
CA ARG A 189 -20.45 17.00 1.14
C ARG A 189 -20.50 17.99 -0.02
N ASP A 190 -19.34 18.43 -0.48
CA ASP A 190 -19.23 19.50 -1.48
C ASP A 190 -19.29 18.97 -2.93
N MET A 191 -19.22 17.64 -3.12
CA MET A 191 -19.26 16.98 -4.43
C MET A 191 -20.49 17.42 -5.26
N GLU A 192 -21.64 17.53 -4.63
CA GLU A 192 -22.89 17.94 -5.28
C GLU A 192 -22.78 19.34 -5.88
N SER A 193 -22.26 20.31 -5.12
CA SER A 193 -22.08 21.70 -5.57
C SER A 193 -21.07 21.79 -6.73
N ARG A 194 -19.98 21.02 -6.65
CA ARG A 194 -18.97 20.97 -7.70
C ARG A 194 -19.51 20.35 -8.99
N LEU A 195 -20.25 19.26 -8.90
CA LEU A 195 -20.86 18.62 -10.08
C LEU A 195 -21.91 19.51 -10.74
N LYS A 196 -22.77 20.18 -9.94
CA LYS A 196 -23.79 21.13 -10.46
C LYS A 196 -23.17 22.34 -11.14
N SER A 197 -21.98 22.76 -10.76
CA SER A 197 -21.28 23.86 -11.44
C SER A 197 -20.78 23.49 -12.85
N HIS A 198 -20.56 22.20 -13.14
CA HIS A 198 -20.08 21.73 -14.42
C HIS A 198 -21.20 21.11 -15.27
N VAL A 199 -22.19 20.46 -14.65
CA VAL A 199 -23.30 19.80 -15.34
C VAL A 199 -24.59 20.58 -15.07
N ILE A 200 -24.87 21.51 -15.97
CA ILE A 200 -26.01 22.44 -15.83
C ILE A 200 -27.31 21.77 -16.29
N GLY A 201 -28.37 21.94 -15.52
CA GLY A 201 -29.73 21.50 -15.88
C GLY A 201 -30.03 20.02 -15.66
N GLN A 202 -29.20 19.31 -14.86
CA GLN A 202 -29.37 17.90 -14.47
C GLN A 202 -29.29 17.73 -12.95
N ASP A 203 -29.84 18.68 -12.17
CA ASP A 203 -29.70 18.74 -10.72
C ASP A 203 -30.22 17.47 -10.04
N GLU A 204 -31.40 16.97 -10.44
CA GLU A 204 -31.98 15.73 -9.87
C GLU A 204 -31.08 14.50 -10.11
N ALA A 205 -30.47 14.40 -11.31
CA ALA A 205 -29.57 13.30 -11.63
C ALA A 205 -28.27 13.40 -10.80
N VAL A 206 -27.71 14.59 -10.63
CA VAL A 206 -26.54 14.84 -9.79
C VAL A 206 -26.85 14.47 -8.35
N ASP A 207 -27.99 14.92 -7.80
CA ASP A 207 -28.39 14.64 -6.42
C ASP A 207 -28.55 13.13 -6.18
N ALA A 208 -29.20 12.41 -7.10
CA ALA A 208 -29.38 10.97 -7.00
C ALA A 208 -28.04 10.20 -7.01
N VAL A 209 -27.11 10.60 -7.87
CA VAL A 209 -25.76 10.02 -7.96
C VAL A 209 -24.98 10.31 -6.66
N CYS A 210 -24.92 11.57 -6.22
CA CYS A 210 -24.23 11.97 -5.00
C CYS A 210 -24.77 11.26 -3.77
N ALA A 211 -26.09 11.16 -3.62
CA ALA A 211 -26.74 10.45 -2.51
C ALA A 211 -26.40 8.96 -2.51
N SER A 212 -26.33 8.33 -3.67
CA SER A 212 -25.95 6.91 -3.80
C SER A 212 -24.48 6.67 -3.46
N ILE A 213 -23.58 7.56 -3.90
CA ILE A 213 -22.16 7.48 -3.58
C ILE A 213 -21.93 7.70 -2.09
N ARG A 214 -22.57 8.72 -1.48
CA ARG A 214 -22.50 8.97 -0.03
C ARG A 214 -22.93 7.75 0.77
N ARG A 215 -24.07 7.11 0.41
CA ARG A 215 -24.56 5.89 1.09
C ARG A 215 -23.60 4.72 0.95
N ASN A 216 -23.02 4.54 -0.23
CA ASN A 216 -22.05 3.46 -0.47
C ASN A 216 -20.77 3.66 0.34
N ARG A 217 -20.27 4.91 0.42
CA ARG A 217 -19.08 5.28 1.16
C ARG A 217 -19.28 5.27 2.69
N ALA A 218 -20.48 5.58 3.17
CA ALA A 218 -20.83 5.50 4.59
C ALA A 218 -20.88 4.06 5.14
N GLY A 219 -20.65 3.04 4.32
CA GLY A 219 -20.59 1.65 4.77
C GLY A 219 -21.92 1.07 5.25
N ILE A 220 -23.07 1.70 4.92
CA ILE A 220 -24.40 1.29 5.37
C ILE A 220 -24.82 -0.06 4.74
N SER A 221 -24.15 -0.49 3.68
CA SER A 221 -24.43 -1.79 3.04
C SER A 221 -23.53 -2.88 3.61
N PRO A 222 -24.08 -4.03 4.08
CA PRO A 222 -23.30 -5.13 4.67
C PRO A 222 -22.36 -5.82 3.68
N LYS A 223 -22.52 -5.60 2.38
CA LYS A 223 -21.59 -6.02 1.34
C LYS A 223 -21.20 -4.79 0.54
N ARG A 224 -19.92 -4.43 0.56
CA ARG A 224 -19.35 -3.35 -0.26
C ARG A 224 -19.46 -3.71 -1.74
N LYS A 225 -20.61 -3.43 -2.33
CA LYS A 225 -20.79 -3.53 -3.78
C LYS A 225 -20.53 -2.18 -4.41
N PRO A 226 -19.89 -2.14 -5.59
CA PRO A 226 -19.72 -0.88 -6.32
C PRO A 226 -21.10 -0.29 -6.65
N ALA A 227 -21.21 1.03 -6.61
CA ALA A 227 -22.42 1.72 -7.02
C ALA A 227 -22.60 1.54 -8.54
N SER A 228 -23.74 1.02 -8.94
CA SER A 228 -24.10 0.83 -10.36
C SER A 228 -25.22 1.80 -10.75
N PHE A 229 -25.00 2.51 -11.84
CA PHE A 229 -25.95 3.49 -12.36
C PHE A 229 -26.33 3.16 -13.80
N LEU A 230 -27.60 3.38 -14.13
CA LEU A 230 -28.12 3.33 -15.50
C LEU A 230 -28.67 4.71 -15.86
N PHE A 231 -27.96 5.46 -16.70
CA PHE A 231 -28.39 6.77 -17.19
C PHE A 231 -29.26 6.61 -18.43
N VAL A 232 -30.53 6.97 -18.34
CA VAL A 232 -31.52 6.88 -19.43
C VAL A 232 -31.95 8.28 -19.84
N GLY A 233 -31.94 8.56 -21.15
CA GLY A 233 -32.38 9.84 -21.70
C GLY A 233 -31.93 10.04 -23.14
N PRO A 234 -32.39 11.11 -23.84
CA PRO A 234 -32.03 11.42 -25.22
C PRO A 234 -30.53 11.63 -25.42
N THR A 235 -30.08 11.62 -26.66
CA THR A 235 -28.68 12.00 -27.00
C THR A 235 -28.44 13.48 -26.73
N GLY A 236 -27.22 13.83 -26.28
CA GLY A 236 -26.83 15.23 -26.07
C GLY A 236 -27.20 15.85 -24.73
N VAL A 237 -27.94 15.16 -23.82
CA VAL A 237 -28.40 15.71 -22.54
C VAL A 237 -27.36 15.66 -21.41
N GLY A 238 -26.11 15.33 -21.68
CA GLY A 238 -25.02 15.41 -20.70
C GLY A 238 -24.74 14.09 -19.92
N LYS A 239 -25.32 12.93 -20.29
CA LYS A 239 -25.09 11.66 -19.59
C LYS A 239 -23.61 11.28 -19.46
N THR A 240 -22.86 11.35 -20.56
CA THR A 240 -21.43 11.04 -20.57
C THR A 240 -20.61 12.10 -19.85
N GLU A 241 -21.01 13.36 -19.94
CA GLU A 241 -20.34 14.46 -19.28
C GLU A 241 -20.43 14.35 -17.76
N LEU A 242 -21.62 13.99 -17.23
CA LEU A 242 -21.79 13.72 -15.81
C LEU A 242 -20.83 12.63 -15.31
N VAL A 243 -20.64 11.54 -16.07
CA VAL A 243 -19.72 10.46 -15.68
C VAL A 243 -18.26 10.93 -15.70
N LYS A 244 -17.87 11.73 -16.70
CA LYS A 244 -16.51 12.29 -16.79
C LYS A 244 -16.22 13.24 -15.63
N GLN A 245 -17.14 14.16 -15.32
CA GLN A 245 -17.00 15.09 -14.22
C GLN A 245 -16.99 14.35 -12.85
N LEU A 246 -17.77 13.29 -12.73
CA LEU A 246 -17.75 12.44 -11.55
C LEU A 246 -16.39 11.73 -11.39
N ALA A 247 -15.83 11.18 -12.47
CA ALA A 247 -14.52 10.55 -12.43
C ALA A 247 -13.42 11.56 -12.07
N LEU A 248 -13.48 12.76 -12.67
CA LEU A 248 -12.55 13.84 -12.35
C LEU A 248 -12.67 14.28 -10.88
N ASP A 249 -13.87 14.41 -10.33
CA ASP A 249 -14.08 14.78 -8.93
C ASP A 249 -13.59 13.71 -7.94
N LEU A 250 -13.81 12.43 -8.27
CA LEU A 250 -13.42 11.31 -7.40
C LEU A 250 -11.94 10.94 -7.49
N PHE A 251 -11.32 11.05 -8.67
CA PHE A 251 -9.98 10.51 -8.95
C PHE A 251 -8.97 11.54 -9.48
N ASP A 252 -9.36 12.80 -9.72
CA ASP A 252 -8.54 13.91 -10.31
C ASP A 252 -7.91 13.58 -11.67
N SER A 253 -8.30 12.47 -12.28
CA SER A 253 -7.77 12.03 -13.56
C SER A 253 -8.90 11.62 -14.49
N PRO A 254 -8.95 12.15 -15.72
CA PRO A 254 -9.88 11.67 -16.73
C PRO A 254 -9.55 10.23 -17.17
N ASP A 255 -8.30 9.80 -17.01
CA ASP A 255 -7.83 8.46 -17.39
C ASP A 255 -8.26 7.37 -16.40
N ALA A 256 -8.75 7.76 -15.21
CA ALA A 256 -9.37 6.83 -14.26
C ALA A 256 -10.71 6.26 -14.76
N LEU A 257 -11.29 6.85 -15.82
CA LEU A 257 -12.51 6.36 -16.45
C LEU A 257 -12.21 5.31 -17.53
N VAL A 258 -12.47 4.05 -17.25
CA VAL A 258 -12.48 3.02 -18.29
C VAL A 258 -13.78 3.11 -19.10
N ARG A 259 -13.67 3.61 -20.35
CA ARG A 259 -14.81 3.76 -21.25
C ARG A 259 -14.82 2.64 -22.29
N LEU A 260 -15.97 1.96 -22.39
CA LEU A 260 -16.25 0.97 -23.41
C LEU A 260 -17.46 1.45 -24.25
N ASP A 261 -17.24 1.74 -25.52
CA ASP A 261 -18.32 2.11 -26.45
C ASP A 261 -18.85 0.84 -27.09
N MET A 262 -20.07 0.43 -26.70
CA MET A 262 -20.66 -0.81 -27.18
C MET A 262 -20.96 -0.82 -28.68
N SER A 263 -20.98 0.34 -29.34
CA SER A 263 -21.10 0.42 -30.79
C SER A 263 -19.88 -0.16 -31.52
N GLU A 264 -18.71 -0.10 -30.90
CA GLU A 264 -17.47 -0.70 -31.43
C GLU A 264 -17.45 -2.23 -31.32
N TYR A 265 -18.35 -2.80 -30.51
CA TYR A 265 -18.42 -4.23 -30.21
C TYR A 265 -19.61 -4.96 -30.86
N MET A 266 -20.22 -4.35 -31.87
CA MET A 266 -21.36 -4.95 -32.59
C MET A 266 -20.99 -6.17 -33.45
N GLU A 267 -19.73 -6.30 -33.85
CA GLU A 267 -19.23 -7.46 -34.59
C GLU A 267 -18.75 -8.59 -33.69
N LYS A 268 -19.06 -9.84 -34.08
CA LYS A 268 -18.70 -11.05 -33.29
C LYS A 268 -17.21 -11.16 -32.97
N HIS A 269 -16.34 -10.64 -33.82
CA HIS A 269 -14.88 -10.68 -33.62
C HIS A 269 -14.36 -9.64 -32.63
N THR A 270 -15.07 -8.59 -32.36
CA THR A 270 -14.66 -7.55 -31.41
C THR A 270 -15.06 -7.89 -29.97
N VAL A 271 -16.08 -8.73 -29.77
CA VAL A 271 -16.47 -9.25 -28.44
C VAL A 271 -15.33 -10.03 -27.77
N SER A 272 -14.47 -10.69 -28.54
CA SER A 272 -13.28 -11.40 -27.99
C SER A 272 -12.26 -10.44 -27.34
N ARG A 273 -12.29 -9.15 -27.63
CA ARG A 273 -11.47 -8.14 -26.91
C ARG A 273 -11.94 -7.89 -25.47
N LEU A 274 -13.25 -8.03 -25.22
CA LEU A 274 -13.81 -7.88 -23.87
C LEU A 274 -13.62 -9.14 -23.01
N ILE A 275 -13.81 -10.32 -23.62
CA ILE A 275 -13.82 -11.61 -22.90
C ILE A 275 -12.44 -12.24 -22.87
N GLY A 276 -11.50 -11.77 -23.72
CA GLY A 276 -10.20 -12.39 -23.95
C GLY A 276 -10.27 -13.47 -25.04
N SER A 277 -9.13 -13.76 -25.67
CA SER A 277 -9.05 -14.83 -26.68
C SER A 277 -9.28 -16.19 -26.01
N PRO A 278 -10.02 -17.12 -26.66
CA PRO A 278 -10.12 -18.50 -26.19
C PRO A 278 -8.74 -19.13 -25.99
N PRO A 279 -8.56 -20.02 -25.02
CA PRO A 279 -7.28 -20.70 -24.82
C PRO A 279 -6.91 -21.47 -26.09
N GLY A 280 -5.77 -21.13 -26.70
CA GLY A 280 -5.25 -21.79 -27.92
C GLY A 280 -4.89 -20.86 -29.09
N ILE A 281 -5.34 -19.59 -29.10
CA ILE A 281 -4.98 -18.64 -30.16
C ILE A 281 -3.85 -17.72 -29.64
N ARG A 282 -2.61 -17.93 -30.13
CA ARG A 282 -1.49 -17.01 -29.88
C ARG A 282 -1.81 -15.65 -30.52
N ARG A 283 -1.73 -14.58 -29.72
CA ARG A 283 -1.71 -13.21 -30.25
C ARG A 283 -0.52 -13.09 -31.21
N LEU A 284 -0.78 -12.93 -32.49
CA LEU A 284 0.18 -12.27 -33.39
C LEU A 284 0.20 -10.77 -32.96
N ARG A 285 1.41 -10.30 -32.70
CA ARG A 285 1.71 -8.90 -32.32
C ARG A 285 1.30 -7.92 -33.42
#